data_23fbf20f2263342765222afec1a56cca
#
_entry.id   23fbf20f2263342765222afec1a56cca
#
_cell.length_a   1.000
_cell.length_b   1.000
_cell.length_c   1.000
_cell.angle_alpha   90.00
_cell.angle_beta   90.00
_cell.angle_gamma   90.00
#
_symmetry.space_group_name_H-M   'P 1'
#
loop_
_entity.id
_entity.type
_entity.pdbx_description
1 polymer ?
#
loop_
_entity_poly.entity_id
_entity_poly.type
_entity_poly.pdbx_seq_one_letter_code
_entity_poly.pdbx_strand_id
1 'polypeptide(L)'
;PEVAEYYRNVKRTLNKRALENIELHERYIVQLNSYAKFMYLVKLSAIGNLLDYGVADHKPLDETITPTIVEKYDVAVDDSYELYKKLISGGVKITWLFDNAGEAPYDLLLINEIRKMGNTVYGLVKDEPGFQNDISIEDAEYLNLSFYLDELKTYGCNCSTIHLNHISNEARSILEKSNMIIAKGMSHFEYLSEVNLGKPVFFILIPKCEPVARKIREDSRGKIVVLFKQR
;
A
#
# COMPACT_ATOMS: atom_id res chain seq x y z
N PRO A 1 -7.23 -26.40 -2.70
CA PRO A 1 -7.26 -26.29 -1.22
C PRO A 1 -5.87 -26.08 -0.63
N GLU A 2 -4.87 -26.91 -0.97
CA GLU A 2 -3.51 -26.85 -0.41
C GLU A 2 -2.78 -25.53 -0.70
N VAL A 3 -2.88 -24.98 -1.91
CA VAL A 3 -2.22 -23.72 -2.28
C VAL A 3 -2.81 -22.54 -1.50
N ALA A 4 -4.13 -22.48 -1.35
CA ALA A 4 -4.79 -21.42 -0.59
C ALA A 4 -4.42 -21.46 0.90
N GLU A 5 -4.34 -22.69 1.48
CA GLU A 5 -3.90 -22.87 2.86
C GLU A 5 -2.42 -22.49 3.06
N TYR A 6 -1.56 -22.83 2.12
CA TYR A 6 -0.16 -22.41 2.14
C TYR A 6 -0.05 -20.88 2.21
N TYR A 7 -0.71 -20.16 1.30
CA TYR A 7 -0.65 -18.69 1.31
C TYR A 7 -1.33 -18.07 2.52
N ARG A 8 -2.39 -18.66 3.07
CA ARG A 8 -2.99 -18.22 4.33
C ARG A 8 -1.97 -18.25 5.47
N ASN A 9 -1.19 -19.32 5.59
CA ASN A 9 -0.14 -19.45 6.59
C ASN A 9 1.01 -18.47 6.37
N VAL A 10 1.42 -18.25 5.12
CA VAL A 10 2.41 -17.23 4.74
C VAL A 10 1.93 -15.85 5.17
N LYS A 11 0.71 -15.47 4.80
CA LYS A 11 0.12 -14.16 5.12
C LYS A 11 0.04 -13.91 6.63
N ARG A 12 -0.41 -14.90 7.39
CA ARG A 12 -0.46 -14.82 8.86
C ARG A 12 0.93 -14.60 9.48
N THR A 13 1.93 -15.33 8.97
CA THR A 13 3.31 -15.17 9.44
C THR A 13 3.86 -13.79 9.15
N LEU A 14 3.62 -13.26 7.93
CA LEU A 14 4.06 -11.93 7.52
C LEU A 14 3.38 -10.83 8.34
N ASN A 15 2.07 -10.91 8.50
CA ASN A 15 1.30 -9.97 9.30
C ASN A 15 1.77 -9.94 10.75
N LYS A 16 1.99 -11.11 11.35
CA LYS A 16 2.50 -11.23 12.74
C LYS A 16 3.87 -10.57 12.88
N ARG A 17 4.83 -10.90 11.99
CA ARG A 17 6.18 -10.29 12.01
C ARG A 17 6.13 -8.76 11.86
N ALA A 18 5.29 -8.26 10.96
CA ALA A 18 5.13 -6.83 10.78
C ALA A 18 4.54 -6.16 12.03
N LEU A 19 3.51 -6.75 12.66
CA LEU A 19 2.92 -6.24 13.91
C LEU A 19 3.93 -6.20 15.05
N GLU A 20 4.76 -7.23 15.20
CA GLU A 20 5.85 -7.27 16.21
C GLU A 20 6.88 -6.15 15.98
N ASN A 21 7.02 -5.67 14.74
CA ASN A 21 7.97 -4.64 14.38
C ASN A 21 7.42 -3.20 14.46
N ILE A 22 6.09 -3.03 14.51
CA ILE A 22 5.42 -1.71 14.51
C ILE A 22 5.92 -0.81 15.63
N GLU A 23 6.04 -1.32 16.85
CA GLU A 23 6.45 -0.54 18.03
C GLU A 23 7.81 0.16 17.85
N LEU A 24 8.73 -0.47 17.12
CA LEU A 24 10.03 0.11 16.80
C LEU A 24 9.88 1.40 15.99
N HIS A 25 9.00 1.39 15.01
CA HIS A 25 8.72 2.53 14.14
C HIS A 25 7.92 3.60 14.87
N GLU A 26 6.93 3.22 15.69
CA GLU A 26 6.16 4.16 16.50
C GLU A 26 7.07 4.96 17.45
N ARG A 27 8.01 4.29 18.12
CA ARG A 27 9.00 4.96 18.96
C ARG A 27 9.90 5.91 18.16
N TYR A 28 10.28 5.52 16.96
CA TYR A 28 11.13 6.35 16.11
C TYR A 28 10.44 7.61 15.63
N ILE A 29 9.19 7.51 15.13
CA ILE A 29 8.47 8.64 14.55
C ILE A 29 8.06 9.72 15.55
N VAL A 30 8.03 9.42 16.86
CA VAL A 30 7.75 10.42 17.91
C VAL A 30 8.81 11.52 17.93
N GLN A 31 10.04 11.25 17.50
CA GLN A 31 11.15 12.18 17.49
C GLN A 31 11.15 13.09 16.24
N LEU A 32 10.34 12.79 15.26
CA LEU A 32 10.31 13.49 13.96
C LEU A 32 9.29 14.63 13.98
N ASN A 33 9.60 15.74 13.31
CA ASN A 33 8.59 16.75 13.01
C ASN A 33 7.57 16.22 12.02
N SER A 34 6.43 16.91 11.88
CA SER A 34 5.28 16.43 11.10
C SER A 34 5.63 16.04 9.66
N TYR A 35 6.45 16.83 8.97
CA TYR A 35 6.85 16.54 7.59
C TYR A 35 7.82 15.35 7.52
N ALA A 36 8.87 15.33 8.33
CA ALA A 36 9.82 14.22 8.37
C ALA A 36 9.14 12.90 8.74
N LYS A 37 8.20 12.95 9.68
CA LYS A 37 7.37 11.80 10.07
C LYS A 37 6.55 11.27 8.89
N PHE A 38 5.86 12.17 8.15
CA PHE A 38 5.09 11.78 6.98
C PHE A 38 5.98 11.11 5.92
N MET A 39 7.11 11.72 5.59
CA MET A 39 8.07 11.19 4.63
C MET A 39 8.61 9.82 5.04
N TYR A 40 8.94 9.66 6.31
CA TYR A 40 9.37 8.39 6.86
C TYR A 40 8.30 7.30 6.71
N LEU A 41 7.04 7.62 7.03
CA LEU A 41 5.93 6.68 6.93
C LEU A 41 5.62 6.28 5.48
N VAL A 42 5.77 7.20 4.53
CA VAL A 42 5.66 6.89 3.10
C VAL A 42 6.74 5.90 2.66
N LYS A 43 8.00 6.13 3.06
CA LYS A 43 9.10 5.20 2.80
C LYS A 43 8.86 3.83 3.44
N LEU A 44 8.45 3.80 4.70
CA LEU A 44 8.16 2.57 5.43
C LEU A 44 7.05 1.76 4.74
N SER A 45 5.97 2.41 4.36
CA SER A 45 4.88 1.82 3.58
C SER A 45 5.39 1.21 2.26
N ALA A 46 6.27 1.91 1.53
CA ALA A 46 6.87 1.39 0.30
C ALA A 46 7.78 0.17 0.56
N ILE A 47 8.60 0.20 1.61
CA ILE A 47 9.53 -0.88 1.96
C ILE A 47 8.78 -2.14 2.39
N GLY A 48 7.62 -2.02 3.03
CA GLY A 48 6.73 -3.15 3.32
C GLY A 48 6.44 -4.01 2.09
N ASN A 49 6.40 -3.41 0.90
CA ASN A 49 6.21 -4.11 -0.38
C ASN A 49 7.36 -5.10 -0.74
N LEU A 50 8.52 -5.01 -0.08
CA LEU A 50 9.61 -5.98 -0.23
C LEU A 50 9.34 -7.33 0.46
N LEU A 51 8.33 -7.41 1.31
CA LEU A 51 7.89 -8.65 1.95
C LEU A 51 7.06 -9.55 1.02
N ASP A 52 6.91 -9.16 -0.25
CA ASP A 52 6.13 -9.88 -1.23
C ASP A 52 6.82 -11.17 -1.69
N TYR A 53 6.09 -12.29 -1.59
CA TYR A 53 6.50 -13.64 -2.02
C TYR A 53 5.97 -14.01 -3.41
N GLY A 54 5.19 -13.13 -4.04
CA GLY A 54 4.50 -13.41 -5.30
C GLY A 54 5.32 -13.20 -6.58
N VAL A 55 6.53 -12.65 -6.50
CA VAL A 55 7.35 -12.32 -7.70
C VAL A 55 8.51 -13.27 -7.85
N ALA A 56 8.57 -14.02 -8.97
CA ALA A 56 9.52 -15.10 -9.22
C ALA A 56 11.01 -14.67 -9.14
N ASP A 57 11.34 -13.47 -9.60
CA ASP A 57 12.71 -12.93 -9.62
C ASP A 57 13.04 -12.05 -8.40
N HIS A 58 12.16 -12.01 -7.42
CA HIS A 58 12.34 -11.23 -6.20
C HIS A 58 12.61 -12.16 -5.01
N LYS A 59 13.66 -11.85 -4.25
CA LYS A 59 13.86 -12.47 -2.94
C LYS A 59 13.21 -11.55 -1.89
N PRO A 60 12.18 -12.03 -1.17
CA PRO A 60 11.58 -11.26 -0.10
C PRO A 60 12.61 -10.82 0.93
N LEU A 61 12.42 -9.65 1.51
CA LEU A 61 13.26 -9.17 2.60
C LEU A 61 13.03 -10.07 3.82
N ASP A 62 14.07 -10.78 4.23
CA ASP A 62 14.02 -11.71 5.38
C ASP A 62 14.44 -11.03 6.69
N GLU A 63 14.95 -9.80 6.58
CA GLU A 63 15.40 -9.00 7.70
C GLU A 63 14.28 -8.17 8.30
N THR A 64 14.39 -7.88 9.61
CA THR A 64 13.52 -6.92 10.28
C THR A 64 13.70 -5.53 9.69
N ILE A 65 12.63 -4.91 9.22
CA ILE A 65 12.67 -3.52 8.74
C ILE A 65 12.97 -2.61 9.93
N THR A 66 14.15 -2.00 9.95
CA THR A 66 14.58 -1.07 11.01
C THR A 66 14.48 0.38 10.54
N PRO A 67 14.41 1.37 11.46
CA PRO A 67 14.46 2.78 11.08
C PRO A 67 15.67 3.14 10.23
N THR A 68 16.82 2.55 10.50
CA THR A 68 18.05 2.76 9.70
C THR A 68 17.89 2.28 8.26
N ILE A 69 17.21 1.15 8.04
CA ILE A 69 16.90 0.66 6.68
C ILE A 69 15.99 1.66 5.97
N VAL A 70 14.93 2.11 6.63
CA VAL A 70 13.96 3.05 6.05
C VAL A 70 14.63 4.37 5.66
N GLU A 71 15.45 4.94 6.52
CA GLU A 71 16.13 6.21 6.25
C GLU A 71 17.09 6.13 5.07
N LYS A 72 17.86 5.03 4.97
CA LYS A 72 18.90 4.85 3.97
C LYS A 72 18.41 4.28 2.64
N TYR A 73 17.13 3.85 2.58
CA TYR A 73 16.64 3.20 1.38
C TYR A 73 16.56 4.18 0.19
N ASP A 74 17.05 3.74 -0.95
CA ASP A 74 17.11 4.55 -2.17
C ASP A 74 15.71 4.86 -2.72
N VAL A 75 15.53 6.10 -3.14
CA VAL A 75 14.30 6.60 -3.77
C VAL A 75 14.59 6.95 -5.23
N ALA A 76 13.83 6.37 -6.13
CA ALA A 76 13.95 6.63 -7.56
C ALA A 76 13.05 7.78 -8.02
N VAL A 77 11.78 7.78 -7.60
CA VAL A 77 10.80 8.83 -7.89
C VAL A 77 10.16 9.25 -6.58
N ASP A 78 10.09 10.55 -6.33
CA ASP A 78 9.60 11.09 -5.06
C ASP A 78 8.62 12.25 -5.25
N ASP A 79 7.35 11.92 -5.44
CA ASP A 79 6.25 12.87 -5.42
C ASP A 79 5.57 12.95 -4.03
N SER A 80 6.22 12.46 -2.97
CA SER A 80 5.64 12.43 -1.62
C SER A 80 5.39 13.82 -1.03
N TYR A 81 6.17 14.82 -1.42
CA TYR A 81 5.89 16.21 -1.06
C TYR A 81 4.58 16.72 -1.69
N GLU A 82 4.28 16.33 -2.92
CA GLU A 82 3.00 16.64 -3.56
C GLU A 82 1.83 15.97 -2.83
N LEU A 83 2.02 14.72 -2.40
CA LEU A 83 1.05 14.01 -1.57
C LEU A 83 0.83 14.74 -0.23
N TYR A 84 1.92 15.09 0.47
CA TYR A 84 1.85 15.82 1.74
C TYR A 84 1.08 17.15 1.61
N LYS A 85 1.40 17.95 0.59
CA LYS A 85 0.72 19.22 0.34
C LYS A 85 -0.80 19.06 0.12
N LYS A 86 -1.20 17.99 -0.56
CA LYS A 86 -2.63 17.72 -0.78
C LYS A 86 -3.36 17.31 0.51
N LEU A 87 -2.67 16.68 1.43
CA LEU A 87 -3.27 16.07 2.63
C LEU A 87 -3.24 16.98 3.86
N ILE A 88 -2.26 17.88 3.97
CA ILE A 88 -2.05 18.67 5.19
C ILE A 88 -3.20 19.62 5.53
N SER A 89 -3.97 20.03 4.55
CA SER A 89 -5.15 20.89 4.76
C SER A 89 -6.39 20.13 5.23
N GLY A 90 -6.34 18.80 5.24
CA GLY A 90 -7.47 17.95 5.58
C GLY A 90 -8.61 17.95 4.55
N GLY A 91 -9.66 17.17 4.83
CA GLY A 91 -10.88 17.13 4.03
C GLY A 91 -10.79 16.30 2.75
N VAL A 92 -9.66 15.67 2.46
CA VAL A 92 -9.51 14.78 1.29
C VAL A 92 -10.10 13.41 1.60
N LYS A 93 -10.92 12.88 0.68
CA LYS A 93 -11.43 11.52 0.71
C LYS A 93 -10.56 10.63 -0.17
N ILE A 94 -9.94 9.63 0.41
CA ILE A 94 -8.93 8.78 -0.22
C ILE A 94 -9.47 7.36 -0.32
N THR A 95 -9.31 6.71 -1.48
CA THR A 95 -9.37 5.26 -1.58
C THR A 95 -7.96 4.69 -1.48
N TRP A 96 -7.72 3.86 -0.48
CA TRP A 96 -6.50 3.10 -0.32
C TRP A 96 -6.68 1.71 -0.93
N LEU A 97 -5.91 1.41 -1.97
CA LEU A 97 -5.85 0.09 -2.58
C LEU A 97 -4.68 -0.67 -1.97
N PHE A 98 -4.98 -1.62 -1.10
CA PHE A 98 -3.97 -2.46 -0.46
C PHE A 98 -3.38 -3.47 -1.44
N ASP A 99 -2.12 -3.88 -1.20
CA ASP A 99 -1.42 -4.89 -2.01
C ASP A 99 -1.20 -6.18 -1.20
N ASN A 100 -0.16 -6.26 -0.35
CA ASN A 100 0.25 -7.50 0.28
C ASN A 100 -0.03 -7.57 1.79
N ALA A 101 -0.26 -8.79 2.29
CA ALA A 101 -0.11 -9.10 3.70
C ALA A 101 1.35 -8.86 4.16
N GLY A 102 1.54 -8.49 5.43
CA GLY A 102 2.84 -8.07 5.96
C GLY A 102 3.22 -6.63 5.63
N GLU A 103 2.78 -6.09 4.50
CA GLU A 103 2.90 -4.68 4.13
C GLU A 103 1.84 -3.82 4.85
N ALA A 104 0.62 -4.33 4.90
CA ALA A 104 -0.53 -3.61 5.45
C ALA A 104 -0.32 -3.05 6.87
N PRO A 105 0.32 -3.73 7.84
CA PRO A 105 0.59 -3.13 9.14
C PRO A 105 1.40 -1.84 9.07
N TYR A 106 2.36 -1.73 8.15
CA TYR A 106 3.12 -0.49 7.94
C TYR A 106 2.29 0.59 7.26
N ASP A 107 1.40 0.19 6.34
CA ASP A 107 0.43 1.10 5.73
C ASP A 107 -0.48 1.74 6.77
N LEU A 108 -0.87 1.00 7.82
CA LEU A 108 -1.72 1.52 8.89
C LEU A 108 -1.09 2.69 9.65
N LEU A 109 0.22 2.73 9.79
CA LEU A 109 0.91 3.88 10.40
C LEU A 109 0.75 5.13 9.54
N LEU A 110 0.89 5.01 8.23
CA LEU A 110 0.71 6.12 7.29
C LEU A 110 -0.77 6.54 7.21
N ILE A 111 -1.69 5.59 7.13
CA ILE A 111 -3.13 5.84 7.13
C ILE A 111 -3.56 6.60 8.39
N ASN A 112 -3.08 6.17 9.56
CA ASN A 112 -3.37 6.84 10.82
C ASN A 112 -2.86 8.29 10.83
N GLU A 113 -1.67 8.55 10.28
CA GLU A 113 -1.14 9.90 10.16
C GLU A 113 -1.97 10.76 9.19
N ILE A 114 -2.38 10.20 8.05
CA ILE A 114 -3.26 10.86 7.07
C ILE A 114 -4.60 11.22 7.72
N ARG A 115 -5.19 10.32 8.50
CA ARG A 115 -6.45 10.58 9.22
C ARG A 115 -6.30 11.65 10.30
N LYS A 116 -5.17 11.67 11.02
CA LYS A 116 -4.84 12.73 11.99
C LYS A 116 -4.74 14.11 11.36
N MET A 117 -4.41 14.19 10.08
CA MET A 117 -4.46 15.44 9.30
C MET A 117 -5.90 15.87 8.92
N GLY A 118 -6.94 15.13 9.33
CA GLY A 118 -8.33 15.45 9.03
C GLY A 118 -8.85 14.89 7.69
N ASN A 119 -8.21 13.89 7.15
CA ASN A 119 -8.64 13.22 5.92
C ASN A 119 -9.46 11.96 6.21
N THR A 120 -10.27 11.55 5.24
CA THR A 120 -11.07 10.31 5.26
C THR A 120 -10.38 9.25 4.43
N VAL A 121 -10.22 8.04 4.95
CA VAL A 121 -9.58 6.94 4.24
C VAL A 121 -10.50 5.73 4.14
N TYR A 122 -10.86 5.36 2.92
CA TYR A 122 -11.59 4.15 2.57
C TYR A 122 -10.60 3.09 2.10
N GLY A 123 -10.75 1.84 2.55
CA GLY A 123 -9.90 0.73 2.15
C GLY A 123 -10.60 -0.22 1.19
N LEU A 124 -9.86 -0.71 0.23
CA LEU A 124 -10.26 -1.82 -0.62
C LEU A 124 -9.22 -2.94 -0.56
N VAL A 125 -9.69 -4.16 -0.26
CA VAL A 125 -8.91 -5.39 -0.19
C VAL A 125 -9.50 -6.44 -1.14
N LYS A 126 -8.81 -7.55 -1.33
CA LYS A 126 -9.30 -8.65 -2.18
C LYS A 126 -10.31 -9.52 -1.45
N ASP A 127 -11.15 -10.21 -2.23
CA ASP A 127 -12.01 -11.26 -1.72
C ASP A 127 -11.18 -12.50 -1.36
N GLU A 128 -11.78 -13.44 -0.63
CA GLU A 128 -11.17 -14.73 -0.32
C GLU A 128 -11.04 -15.63 -1.56
N PRO A 129 -9.98 -16.41 -1.62
CA PRO A 129 -8.89 -16.58 -0.63
C PRO A 129 -7.77 -15.55 -0.74
N GLY A 130 -7.88 -14.58 -1.61
CA GLY A 130 -6.81 -13.70 -2.04
C GLY A 130 -5.95 -14.34 -3.13
N PHE A 131 -5.19 -13.53 -3.86
CA PHE A 131 -4.25 -14.01 -4.86
C PHE A 131 -2.84 -14.06 -4.24
N GLN A 132 -2.26 -15.26 -4.11
CA GLN A 132 -0.97 -15.45 -3.46
C GLN A 132 -0.94 -14.82 -2.04
N ASN A 133 0.02 -13.93 -1.76
CA ASN A 133 0.14 -13.22 -0.49
C ASN A 133 -0.56 -11.85 -0.46
N ASP A 134 -1.39 -11.55 -1.46
CA ASP A 134 -2.20 -10.34 -1.44
C ASP A 134 -3.16 -10.32 -0.25
N ILE A 135 -3.38 -9.13 0.30
CA ILE A 135 -4.28 -8.98 1.44
C ILE A 135 -5.73 -9.21 1.04
N SER A 136 -6.40 -10.10 1.75
CA SER A 136 -7.81 -10.42 1.59
C SER A 136 -8.63 -9.92 2.78
N ILE A 137 -9.94 -10.12 2.74
CA ILE A 137 -10.83 -9.72 3.84
C ILE A 137 -10.51 -10.47 5.13
N GLU A 138 -10.10 -11.76 5.08
CA GLU A 138 -9.67 -12.53 6.27
C GLU A 138 -8.45 -11.87 6.94
N ASP A 139 -7.48 -11.40 6.15
CA ASP A 139 -6.31 -10.69 6.67
C ASP A 139 -6.69 -9.32 7.25
N ALA A 140 -7.59 -8.63 6.59
CA ALA A 140 -8.09 -7.34 7.04
C ALA A 140 -8.83 -7.44 8.38
N GLU A 141 -9.59 -8.51 8.59
CA GLU A 141 -10.23 -8.83 9.89
C GLU A 141 -9.17 -9.16 10.96
N TYR A 142 -8.18 -9.99 10.64
CA TYR A 142 -7.07 -10.31 11.54
C TYR A 142 -6.30 -9.07 12.00
N LEU A 143 -6.06 -8.12 11.10
CA LEU A 143 -5.36 -6.86 11.36
C LEU A 143 -6.27 -5.77 11.94
N ASN A 144 -7.56 -6.01 12.11
CA ASN A 144 -8.55 -5.01 12.50
C ASN A 144 -8.52 -3.74 11.63
N LEU A 145 -8.37 -3.88 10.31
CA LEU A 145 -8.26 -2.73 9.38
C LEU A 145 -9.44 -1.76 9.51
N SER A 146 -10.64 -2.25 9.80
CA SER A 146 -11.84 -1.43 9.97
C SER A 146 -11.71 -0.38 11.09
N PHE A 147 -10.81 -0.57 12.06
CA PHE A 147 -10.54 0.42 13.10
C PHE A 147 -9.77 1.65 12.56
N TYR A 148 -8.93 1.42 11.56
CA TYR A 148 -8.07 2.44 10.97
C TYR A 148 -8.68 3.13 9.75
N LEU A 149 -9.80 2.62 9.24
CA LEU A 149 -10.45 3.08 8.01
C LEU A 149 -11.85 3.60 8.32
N ASP A 150 -12.30 4.57 7.54
CA ASP A 150 -13.66 5.09 7.65
C ASP A 150 -14.68 4.12 7.01
N GLU A 151 -14.25 3.34 6.04
CA GLU A 151 -14.99 2.22 5.46
C GLU A 151 -14.01 1.23 4.83
N LEU A 152 -14.30 -0.06 4.94
CA LEU A 152 -13.55 -1.15 4.31
C LEU A 152 -14.51 -2.02 3.48
N LYS A 153 -14.13 -2.29 2.23
CA LYS A 153 -14.85 -3.20 1.31
C LYS A 153 -13.87 -4.10 0.57
N THR A 154 -14.41 -5.13 -0.04
CA THR A 154 -13.64 -5.95 -0.99
C THR A 154 -13.84 -5.46 -2.41
N TYR A 155 -12.96 -5.89 -3.32
CA TYR A 155 -13.13 -5.61 -4.76
C TYR A 155 -14.38 -6.25 -5.35
N GLY A 156 -14.92 -7.30 -4.73
CA GLY A 156 -15.97 -8.16 -5.31
C GLY A 156 -15.42 -9.19 -6.29
N CYS A 157 -14.09 -9.34 -6.33
CA CYS A 157 -13.41 -10.38 -7.11
C CYS A 157 -12.05 -10.73 -6.49
N ASN A 158 -11.58 -11.93 -6.78
CA ASN A 158 -10.22 -12.37 -6.44
C ASN A 158 -9.24 -12.04 -7.58
N CYS A 159 -9.22 -10.78 -7.98
CA CYS A 159 -8.41 -10.28 -9.08
C CYS A 159 -7.04 -9.80 -8.58
N SER A 160 -5.98 -9.90 -9.38
CA SER A 160 -4.63 -9.42 -9.02
C SER A 160 -4.55 -7.91 -8.81
N THR A 161 -5.47 -7.14 -9.43
CA THR A 161 -5.60 -5.69 -9.28
C THR A 161 -7.07 -5.29 -9.34
N ILE A 162 -7.37 -4.03 -9.09
CA ILE A 162 -8.72 -3.49 -9.24
C ILE A 162 -9.10 -3.33 -10.72
N HIS A 163 -9.76 -4.34 -11.29
CA HIS A 163 -10.28 -4.27 -12.66
C HIS A 163 -11.65 -3.60 -12.68
N LEU A 164 -11.73 -2.37 -13.18
CA LEU A 164 -12.95 -1.54 -13.14
C LEU A 164 -14.20 -2.21 -13.75
N ASN A 165 -14.03 -3.14 -14.69
CA ASN A 165 -15.14 -3.87 -15.29
C ASN A 165 -15.63 -5.07 -14.45
N HIS A 166 -14.90 -5.45 -13.40
CA HIS A 166 -15.17 -6.65 -12.60
C HIS A 166 -15.41 -6.37 -11.11
N ILE A 167 -15.23 -5.13 -10.68
CA ILE A 167 -15.44 -4.75 -9.27
C ILE A 167 -16.93 -4.73 -8.91
N SER A 168 -17.19 -4.97 -7.62
CA SER A 168 -18.54 -4.86 -7.05
C SER A 168 -19.08 -3.43 -7.08
N ASN A 169 -20.40 -3.28 -6.94
CA ASN A 169 -21.03 -1.96 -6.81
C ASN A 169 -20.54 -1.22 -5.55
N GLU A 170 -20.24 -1.94 -4.48
CA GLU A 170 -19.70 -1.40 -3.23
C GLU A 170 -18.30 -0.82 -3.45
N ALA A 171 -17.39 -1.56 -4.12
CA ALA A 171 -16.07 -1.06 -4.46
C ALA A 171 -16.14 0.15 -5.39
N ARG A 172 -17.05 0.12 -6.37
CA ARG A 172 -17.29 1.25 -7.28
C ARG A 172 -17.76 2.48 -6.52
N SER A 173 -18.71 2.33 -5.60
CA SER A 173 -19.20 3.42 -4.75
C SER A 173 -18.07 4.06 -3.93
N ILE A 174 -17.15 3.26 -3.39
CA ILE A 174 -15.95 3.76 -2.69
C ILE A 174 -15.07 4.59 -3.63
N LEU A 175 -14.78 4.09 -4.83
CA LEU A 175 -14.02 4.85 -5.80
C LEU A 175 -14.70 6.17 -6.17
N GLU A 176 -16.01 6.15 -6.41
CA GLU A 176 -16.78 7.34 -6.84
C GLU A 176 -16.79 8.44 -5.78
N LYS A 177 -16.97 8.10 -4.52
CA LYS A 177 -17.02 9.08 -3.41
C LYS A 177 -15.66 9.64 -2.99
N SER A 178 -14.55 9.04 -3.45
CA SER A 178 -13.20 9.52 -3.13
C SER A 178 -12.72 10.62 -4.08
N ASN A 179 -11.84 11.49 -3.57
CA ASN A 179 -11.21 12.56 -4.34
C ASN A 179 -9.86 12.15 -4.93
N MET A 180 -9.23 11.12 -4.35
CA MET A 180 -7.90 10.66 -4.67
C MET A 180 -7.76 9.16 -4.40
N ILE A 181 -6.85 8.52 -5.08
CA ILE A 181 -6.50 7.12 -4.87
C ILE A 181 -5.04 7.04 -4.46
N ILE A 182 -4.75 6.23 -3.45
CA ILE A 182 -3.41 5.74 -3.13
C ILE A 182 -3.39 4.26 -3.46
N ALA A 183 -2.56 3.87 -4.41
CA ALA A 183 -2.47 2.51 -4.92
C ALA A 183 -1.11 1.90 -4.57
N LYS A 184 -1.15 0.75 -3.90
CA LYS A 184 0.04 0.03 -3.45
C LYS A 184 0.42 -1.06 -4.46
N GLY A 185 1.74 -1.25 -4.65
CA GLY A 185 2.29 -2.37 -5.40
C GLY A 185 2.23 -2.26 -6.93
N MET A 186 2.90 -3.24 -7.57
CA MET A 186 3.09 -3.24 -9.02
C MET A 186 1.80 -3.54 -9.80
N SER A 187 0.98 -4.46 -9.33
CA SER A 187 -0.24 -4.88 -10.05
C SER A 187 -1.21 -3.72 -10.25
N HIS A 188 -1.38 -2.87 -9.23
CA HIS A 188 -2.18 -1.67 -9.35
C HIS A 188 -1.54 -0.65 -10.29
N PHE A 189 -0.20 -0.47 -10.24
CA PHE A 189 0.49 0.42 -11.15
C PHE A 189 0.34 -0.01 -12.61
N GLU A 190 0.54 -1.30 -12.91
CA GLU A 190 0.44 -1.83 -14.27
C GLU A 190 -0.91 -1.54 -14.92
N TYR A 191 -1.99 -1.71 -14.18
CA TYR A 191 -3.34 -1.47 -14.69
C TYR A 191 -3.72 0.03 -14.63
N LEU A 192 -3.64 0.66 -13.47
CA LEU A 192 -4.14 2.02 -13.28
C LEU A 192 -3.26 3.09 -13.93
N SER A 193 -2.02 2.78 -14.28
CA SER A 193 -1.18 3.71 -15.07
C SER A 193 -1.73 3.92 -16.49
N GLU A 194 -2.48 2.95 -17.03
CA GLU A 194 -3.08 3.01 -18.38
C GLU A 194 -4.54 3.52 -18.38
N VAL A 195 -5.19 3.53 -17.21
CA VAL A 195 -6.62 3.87 -17.08
C VAL A 195 -6.79 5.31 -16.62
N ASN A 196 -7.73 6.03 -17.23
CA ASN A 196 -8.14 7.35 -16.75
C ASN A 196 -9.31 7.21 -15.76
N LEU A 197 -9.04 7.50 -14.49
CA LEU A 197 -10.05 7.45 -13.41
C LEU A 197 -10.72 8.82 -13.15
N GLY A 198 -10.33 9.86 -13.88
CA GLY A 198 -10.85 11.22 -13.68
C GLY A 198 -10.44 11.86 -12.35
N LYS A 199 -9.53 11.25 -11.61
CA LYS A 199 -9.01 11.72 -10.32
C LYS A 199 -7.53 11.38 -10.14
N PRO A 200 -6.80 12.11 -9.27
CA PRO A 200 -5.39 11.86 -9.03
C PRO A 200 -5.16 10.48 -8.39
N VAL A 201 -4.09 9.83 -8.83
CA VAL A 201 -3.60 8.56 -8.28
C VAL A 201 -2.17 8.74 -7.82
N PHE A 202 -1.87 8.35 -6.58
CA PHE A 202 -0.51 8.17 -6.09
C PHE A 202 -0.20 6.68 -6.02
N PHE A 203 0.88 6.29 -6.67
CA PHE A 203 1.43 4.95 -6.58
C PHE A 203 2.57 4.93 -5.59
N ILE A 204 2.52 3.98 -4.64
CA ILE A 204 3.59 3.74 -3.67
C ILE A 204 4.03 2.28 -3.85
N LEU A 205 5.22 2.06 -4.41
CA LEU A 205 5.72 0.73 -4.74
C LEU A 205 7.25 0.68 -4.79
N ILE A 206 7.76 -0.54 -4.87
CA ILE A 206 9.14 -0.82 -5.29
C ILE A 206 9.07 -1.73 -6.52
N PRO A 207 9.53 -1.28 -7.70
CA PRO A 207 9.55 -2.11 -8.90
C PRO A 207 10.48 -3.31 -8.71
N LYS A 208 9.97 -4.53 -8.81
CA LYS A 208 10.71 -5.78 -8.61
C LYS A 208 11.16 -6.41 -9.92
N CYS A 209 10.54 -6.04 -11.04
CA CYS A 209 10.85 -6.54 -12.37
C CYS A 209 11.24 -5.41 -13.32
N GLU A 210 12.02 -5.77 -14.34
CA GLU A 210 12.54 -4.85 -15.32
C GLU A 210 11.46 -4.12 -16.14
N PRO A 211 10.38 -4.79 -16.62
CA PRO A 211 9.32 -4.13 -17.38
C PRO A 211 8.66 -2.98 -16.65
N VAL A 212 8.31 -3.19 -15.36
CA VAL A 212 7.70 -2.14 -14.53
C VAL A 212 8.70 -1.01 -14.24
N ALA A 213 9.96 -1.37 -13.95
CA ALA A 213 10.99 -0.38 -13.71
C ALA A 213 11.17 0.54 -14.92
N ARG A 214 11.33 0.00 -16.13
CA ARG A 214 11.47 0.79 -17.37
C ARG A 214 10.28 1.69 -17.67
N LYS A 215 9.07 1.23 -17.34
CA LYS A 215 7.84 2.03 -17.54
C LYS A 215 7.82 3.26 -16.62
N ILE A 216 8.41 3.19 -15.44
CA ILE A 216 8.50 4.29 -14.49
C ILE A 216 9.74 5.15 -14.78
N ARG A 217 10.91 4.54 -14.61
CA ARG A 217 12.23 5.10 -14.87
C ARG A 217 13.26 3.96 -14.89
N GLU A 218 14.18 3.95 -15.85
CA GLU A 218 15.09 2.84 -16.13
C GLU A 218 15.88 2.35 -14.90
N ASP A 219 16.26 3.26 -14.00
CA ASP A 219 17.02 2.96 -12.78
C ASP A 219 16.18 2.75 -11.52
N SER A 220 14.86 2.57 -11.66
CA SER A 220 13.93 2.50 -10.51
C SER A 220 13.82 1.09 -9.90
N ARG A 221 14.35 0.04 -10.55
CA ARG A 221 14.26 -1.32 -10.01
C ARG A 221 14.90 -1.43 -8.63
N GLY A 222 14.15 -1.99 -7.68
CA GLY A 222 14.57 -2.16 -6.29
C GLY A 222 14.62 -0.88 -5.46
N LYS A 223 14.17 0.25 -5.98
CA LYS A 223 14.12 1.53 -5.27
C LYS A 223 12.69 1.98 -5.00
N ILE A 224 12.51 2.79 -3.98
CA ILE A 224 11.20 3.38 -3.67
C ILE A 224 10.74 4.27 -4.82
N VAL A 225 9.49 4.11 -5.18
CA VAL A 225 8.76 4.98 -6.11
C VAL A 225 7.52 5.50 -5.43
N VAL A 226 7.42 6.81 -5.32
CA VAL A 226 6.20 7.55 -5.02
C VAL A 226 5.89 8.37 -6.25
N LEU A 227 4.91 7.94 -7.03
CA LEU A 227 4.61 8.53 -8.34
C LEU A 227 3.21 9.11 -8.36
N PHE A 228 3.11 10.36 -8.73
CA PHE A 228 1.85 11.07 -8.91
C PHE A 228 1.37 11.03 -10.36
N LYS A 229 0.17 10.53 -10.58
CA LYS A 229 -0.55 10.61 -11.86
C LYS A 229 -1.77 11.50 -11.68
N GLN A 230 -1.81 12.62 -12.39
CA GLN A 230 -2.85 13.64 -12.19
C GLN A 230 -4.21 13.21 -12.77
N ARG A 231 -4.24 12.49 -13.88
CA ARG A 231 -5.45 11.96 -14.57
C ARG A 231 -5.08 10.84 -15.54
#